data_0c795a32fe6064b1fc5e5392c6994252
#
_entry.id   0c795a32fe6064b1fc5e5392c6994252
#
_cell.length_a   1.000
_cell.length_b   1.000
_cell.length_c   1.000
_cell.angle_alpha   90.00
_cell.angle_beta   90.00
_cell.angle_gamma   90.00
#
_symmetry.space_group_name_H-M   'P 1'
#
loop_
_entity.id
_entity.type
_entity.pdbx_description
1 polymer ?
#
loop_
_entity_poly.entity_id
_entity_poly.type
_entity_poly.pdbx_seq_one_letter_code
_entity_poly.pdbx_strand_id
1 'polypeptide(L)'
;MVKKFAWTKSNKGSNGASGANAIVFSVYAPEGTVVINQSGSLALTAVGYDGASEITTGATYQWARYTGGEWENISGETSSTLSVSGADIVNIQSYRCTMTYKGNTYEDVITVEDKSDPYVSEMLSIGGFTVKNNLGGVVPYVIVRTNQKEVDPLLGSISETAPSNPKEGDFWYQVDHSGQTVTLMKYSGTAWAAATEKQSLTYTWYAQDKDGHAAEFEKTGKVIYLSAADIDSILTLQCDVSN
;
A
#
# COMPACT_ATOMS: atom_id res chain seq x y z
N MET A 1 19.92 -11.05 0.26
CA MET A 1 19.14 -10.53 1.41
C MET A 1 20.12 -10.36 2.57
N VAL A 2 20.47 -9.13 2.96
CA VAL A 2 21.39 -8.85 4.08
C VAL A 2 20.50 -8.45 5.27
N LYS A 3 20.44 -9.33 6.28
CA LYS A 3 19.79 -8.99 7.55
C LYS A 3 20.76 -8.16 8.38
N LYS A 4 20.42 -6.91 8.66
CA LYS A 4 21.15 -6.06 9.59
C LYS A 4 20.47 -6.13 10.95
N PHE A 5 21.21 -6.50 11.98
CA PHE A 5 20.77 -6.43 13.37
C PHE A 5 21.50 -5.27 14.01
N ALA A 6 20.76 -4.36 14.63
CA ALA A 6 21.34 -3.33 15.49
C ALA A 6 21.39 -3.87 16.91
N TRP A 7 22.56 -3.86 17.50
CA TRP A 7 22.77 -4.17 18.91
C TRP A 7 23.00 -2.86 19.66
N THR A 8 22.13 -2.51 20.57
CA THR A 8 22.38 -1.41 21.49
C THR A 8 23.12 -1.91 22.71
N LYS A 9 24.27 -1.29 22.98
CA LYS A 9 25.01 -1.53 24.21
C LYS A 9 24.40 -0.65 25.30
N SER A 10 23.73 -1.26 26.26
CA SER A 10 23.35 -0.56 27.50
C SER A 10 24.62 -0.07 28.22
N ASN A 11 24.76 1.22 28.37
CA ASN A 11 25.83 1.78 29.20
C ASN A 11 25.55 1.43 30.66
N LYS A 12 26.46 0.67 31.26
CA LYS A 12 26.43 0.37 32.66
C LYS A 12 26.55 1.72 33.43
N GLY A 13 25.48 2.10 34.13
CA GLY A 13 25.51 3.24 35.02
C GLY A 13 26.65 3.09 36.04
N SER A 14 27.17 4.21 36.50
CA SER A 14 28.19 4.25 37.55
C SER A 14 27.80 3.33 38.72
N ASN A 15 28.78 2.59 39.27
CA ASN A 15 28.59 1.67 40.39
C ASN A 15 27.77 2.37 41.48
N GLY A 16 26.50 2.01 41.61
CA GLY A 16 25.69 2.39 42.77
C GLY A 16 26.22 1.73 44.01
N ALA A 17 25.89 2.34 45.16
CA ALA A 17 26.20 1.77 46.48
C ALA A 17 25.74 0.31 46.51
N SER A 18 26.55 -0.54 47.21
CA SER A 18 26.32 -1.97 47.38
C SER A 18 24.84 -2.31 47.60
N GLY A 19 24.19 -2.99 46.67
CA GLY A 19 22.83 -3.52 46.82
C GLY A 19 21.73 -2.88 45.97
N ALA A 20 22.00 -1.85 45.18
CA ALA A 20 20.98 -1.34 44.23
C ALA A 20 20.87 -2.24 43.01
N ASN A 21 19.64 -2.63 42.67
CA ASN A 21 19.36 -3.35 41.45
C ASN A 21 19.72 -2.51 40.22
N ALA A 22 20.21 -3.14 39.17
CA ALA A 22 20.43 -2.44 37.90
C ALA A 22 19.06 -2.12 37.28
N ILE A 23 18.91 -0.87 36.85
CA ILE A 23 17.75 -0.46 36.03
C ILE A 23 18.06 -0.79 34.57
N VAL A 24 17.15 -1.52 33.91
CA VAL A 24 17.20 -1.83 32.49
C VAL A 24 15.99 -1.15 31.87
N PHE A 25 16.21 -0.44 30.76
CA PHE A 25 15.16 0.23 30.02
C PHE A 25 15.29 -0.13 28.55
N SER A 26 14.16 -0.42 27.89
CA SER A 26 14.14 -0.72 26.46
C SER A 26 12.83 -0.30 25.81
N VAL A 27 12.93 -0.02 24.51
CA VAL A 27 11.80 0.26 23.63
C VAL A 27 11.70 -0.86 22.59
N TYR A 28 10.51 -1.35 22.35
CA TYR A 28 10.26 -2.38 21.35
C TYR A 28 8.91 -2.15 20.66
N ALA A 29 8.72 -2.78 19.51
CA ALA A 29 7.45 -2.82 18.77
C ALA A 29 6.92 -4.25 18.78
N PRO A 30 5.82 -4.55 19.48
CA PRO A 30 5.27 -5.92 19.58
C PRO A 30 4.90 -6.53 18.24
N GLU A 31 4.46 -5.70 17.29
CA GLU A 31 4.03 -6.12 15.96
C GLU A 31 5.12 -5.93 14.88
N GLY A 32 6.34 -5.60 15.32
CA GLY A 32 7.46 -5.32 14.42
C GLY A 32 7.64 -3.83 14.12
N THR A 33 8.66 -3.52 13.31
CA THR A 33 9.10 -2.15 13.02
C THR A 33 8.94 -1.78 11.54
N VAL A 34 8.02 -2.41 10.84
CA VAL A 34 7.81 -2.18 9.40
C VAL A 34 6.35 -1.84 9.15
N VAL A 35 6.11 -0.73 8.48
CA VAL A 35 4.84 -0.39 7.83
C VAL A 35 4.96 -0.62 6.32
N ILE A 36 3.85 -0.74 5.64
CA ILE A 36 3.80 -0.97 4.20
C ILE A 36 3.01 0.16 3.54
N ASN A 37 3.62 0.84 2.56
CA ASN A 37 2.99 1.89 1.77
C ASN A 37 2.39 3.01 2.64
N GLN A 38 3.08 3.41 3.68
CA GLN A 38 2.64 4.46 4.63
C GLN A 38 1.25 4.19 5.23
N SER A 39 0.87 2.93 5.36
CA SER A 39 -0.47 2.53 5.79
C SER A 39 -0.45 1.87 7.17
N GLY A 40 -1.58 1.99 7.89
CA GLY A 40 -1.74 1.39 9.22
C GLY A 40 -1.10 2.19 10.33
N SER A 41 -0.91 1.55 11.47
CA SER A 41 -0.25 2.12 12.65
C SER A 41 0.55 1.04 13.38
N LEU A 42 1.58 1.45 14.11
CA LEU A 42 2.38 0.61 14.97
C LEU A 42 2.31 1.11 16.41
N ALA A 43 2.32 0.19 17.36
CA ALA A 43 2.51 0.50 18.77
C ALA A 43 3.99 0.34 19.14
N LEU A 44 4.61 1.39 19.67
CA LEU A 44 5.94 1.34 20.30
C LEU A 44 5.75 1.28 21.81
N THR A 45 6.43 0.35 22.47
CA THR A 45 6.28 0.12 23.91
C THR A 45 7.61 0.30 24.60
N ALA A 46 7.62 1.11 25.64
CA ALA A 46 8.75 1.34 26.53
C ALA A 46 8.55 0.53 27.81
N VAL A 47 9.56 -0.23 28.22
CA VAL A 47 9.54 -1.04 29.44
C VAL A 47 10.80 -0.83 30.25
N GLY A 48 10.65 -0.67 31.56
CA GLY A 48 11.76 -0.57 32.50
C GLY A 48 11.70 -1.69 33.54
N TYR A 49 12.86 -2.13 34.00
CA TYR A 49 12.99 -3.13 35.07
C TYR A 49 13.93 -2.61 36.15
N ASP A 50 13.55 -2.83 37.42
CA ASP A 50 14.41 -2.64 38.59
C ASP A 50 14.80 -4.05 39.10
N GLY A 51 15.99 -4.50 38.71
CA GLY A 51 16.39 -5.89 38.87
C GLY A 51 15.51 -6.81 38.04
N ALA A 52 14.75 -7.70 38.70
CA ALA A 52 13.82 -8.63 38.05
C ALA A 52 12.36 -8.12 37.99
N SER A 53 12.07 -6.97 38.56
CA SER A 53 10.71 -6.44 38.68
C SER A 53 10.46 -5.35 37.64
N GLU A 54 9.37 -5.47 36.90
CA GLU A 54 8.94 -4.45 35.96
C GLU A 54 8.53 -3.15 36.71
N ILE A 55 8.93 -2.01 36.19
CA ILE A 55 8.57 -0.71 36.69
C ILE A 55 7.22 -0.30 36.13
N THR A 56 6.15 -0.55 36.88
CA THR A 56 4.78 -0.23 36.49
C THR A 56 4.27 1.06 37.06
N THR A 57 4.96 1.65 38.07
CA THR A 57 4.60 2.90 38.76
C THR A 57 5.82 3.72 39.10
N GLY A 58 5.62 5.04 39.29
CA GLY A 58 6.68 5.95 39.71
C GLY A 58 7.67 6.34 38.60
N ALA A 59 7.48 5.89 37.38
CA ALA A 59 8.21 6.37 36.22
C ALA A 59 7.35 7.38 35.41
N THR A 60 8.03 8.29 34.74
CA THR A 60 7.46 9.18 33.74
C THR A 60 8.17 8.98 32.40
N TYR A 61 7.47 9.19 31.32
CA TYR A 61 7.99 8.97 29.97
C TYR A 61 7.86 10.23 29.13
N GLN A 62 8.73 10.39 28.13
CA GLN A 62 8.62 11.39 27.08
C GLN A 62 9.14 10.79 25.78
N TRP A 63 8.28 10.80 24.77
CA TRP A 63 8.65 10.37 23.44
C TRP A 63 9.17 11.55 22.61
N ALA A 64 10.14 11.26 21.75
CA ALA A 64 10.69 12.17 20.77
C ALA A 64 10.88 11.47 19.43
N ARG A 65 10.78 12.21 18.34
CA ARG A 65 11.14 11.75 17.00
C ARG A 65 12.40 12.45 16.52
N TYR A 66 13.16 11.79 15.66
CA TYR A 66 14.35 12.38 15.04
C TYR A 66 13.95 13.13 13.77
N THR A 67 14.14 14.44 13.74
CA THR A 67 13.74 15.31 12.62
C THR A 67 14.82 16.35 12.40
N GLY A 68 15.24 16.55 11.14
CA GLY A 68 16.19 17.62 10.79
C GLY A 68 17.59 17.51 11.44
N GLY A 69 17.97 16.32 11.95
CA GLY A 69 19.24 16.12 12.61
C GLY A 69 19.17 16.18 14.15
N GLU A 70 17.99 16.46 14.71
CA GLU A 70 17.78 16.64 16.15
C GLU A 70 16.59 15.80 16.66
N TRP A 71 16.55 15.60 18.00
CA TRP A 71 15.42 14.96 18.67
C TRP A 71 14.39 16.00 19.06
N GLU A 72 13.18 15.88 18.52
CA GLU A 72 12.05 16.73 18.86
C GLU A 72 11.05 15.96 19.73
N ASN A 73 10.73 16.53 20.92
CA ASN A 73 9.71 15.94 21.77
C ASN A 73 8.34 15.97 21.10
N ILE A 74 7.64 14.84 21.15
CA ILE A 74 6.25 14.72 20.68
C ILE A 74 5.36 15.22 21.82
N SER A 75 4.66 16.32 21.57
CA SER A 75 3.82 16.97 22.58
C SER A 75 2.70 16.05 23.05
N GLY A 76 2.59 15.88 24.38
CA GLY A 76 1.54 15.05 24.99
C GLY A 76 1.84 13.56 25.05
N GLU A 77 2.88 13.06 24.36
CA GLU A 77 3.25 11.66 24.35
C GLU A 77 4.12 11.29 25.55
N THR A 78 3.43 11.06 26.69
CA THR A 78 4.05 10.79 28.00
C THR A 78 3.66 9.43 28.58
N SER A 79 3.02 8.58 27.80
CA SER A 79 2.70 7.20 28.17
C SER A 79 3.87 6.25 27.92
N SER A 80 3.85 5.06 28.51
CA SER A 80 4.79 3.99 28.18
C SER A 80 4.60 3.42 26.76
N THR A 81 3.53 3.79 26.07
CA THR A 81 3.25 3.40 24.69
C THR A 81 3.06 4.63 23.81
N LEU A 82 3.57 4.56 22.58
CA LEU A 82 3.36 5.54 21.52
C LEU A 82 2.70 4.84 20.33
N SER A 83 1.58 5.40 19.85
CA SER A 83 0.99 4.98 18.59
C SER A 83 1.56 5.82 17.45
N VAL A 84 2.15 5.16 16.47
CA VAL A 84 2.77 5.81 15.32
C VAL A 84 1.93 5.49 14.08
N SER A 85 1.50 6.52 13.36
CA SER A 85 0.82 6.36 12.08
C SER A 85 1.80 5.99 10.97
N GLY A 86 1.45 5.02 10.13
CA GLY A 86 2.25 4.70 8.95
C GLY A 86 2.43 5.89 8.01
N ALA A 87 1.43 6.79 7.93
CA ALA A 87 1.48 8.00 7.12
C ALA A 87 2.58 9.00 7.55
N ASP A 88 3.03 8.91 8.81
CA ASP A 88 4.10 9.78 9.33
C ASP A 88 5.51 9.23 9.05
N ILE A 89 5.61 8.04 8.45
CA ILE A 89 6.89 7.37 8.18
C ILE A 89 7.21 7.46 6.70
N VAL A 90 8.16 8.33 6.37
CA VAL A 90 8.70 8.42 5.01
C VAL A 90 10.04 7.69 4.97
N ASN A 91 10.07 6.50 4.40
CA ASN A 91 11.20 5.56 4.35
C ASN A 91 11.62 5.03 5.73
N ILE A 92 12.21 5.87 6.58
CA ILE A 92 12.72 5.50 7.91
C ILE A 92 12.44 6.64 8.88
N GLN A 93 11.94 6.30 10.07
CA GLN A 93 11.73 7.24 11.16
C GLN A 93 12.22 6.63 12.47
N SER A 94 13.06 7.37 13.20
CA SER A 94 13.52 6.96 14.52
C SER A 94 12.75 7.68 15.63
N TYR A 95 12.43 6.92 16.66
CA TYR A 95 11.76 7.38 17.88
C TYR A 95 12.62 7.06 19.09
N ARG A 96 12.68 7.99 20.04
CA ARG A 96 13.35 7.82 21.33
C ARG A 96 12.32 7.95 22.43
N CYS A 97 12.39 7.06 23.41
CA CYS A 97 11.70 7.24 24.69
C CYS A 97 12.70 7.54 25.79
N THR A 98 12.44 8.58 26.56
CA THR A 98 13.18 8.91 27.79
C THR A 98 12.29 8.54 28.97
N MET A 99 12.74 7.61 29.81
CA MET A 99 12.12 7.28 31.10
C MET A 99 12.83 7.98 32.24
N THR A 100 12.09 8.65 33.11
CA THR A 100 12.62 9.18 34.39
C THR A 100 12.09 8.31 35.52
N TYR A 101 13.00 7.72 36.29
CA TYR A 101 12.70 6.88 37.45
C TYR A 101 13.69 7.09 38.58
N LYS A 102 13.20 7.29 39.80
CA LYS A 102 14.04 7.56 41.01
C LYS A 102 15.06 8.68 40.78
N GLY A 103 14.68 9.75 40.06
CA GLY A 103 15.53 10.91 39.78
C GLY A 103 16.61 10.71 38.70
N ASN A 104 16.68 9.56 38.08
CA ASN A 104 17.57 9.28 36.94
C ASN A 104 16.79 9.14 35.63
N THR A 105 17.47 9.43 34.52
CA THR A 105 16.92 9.28 33.15
C THR A 105 17.55 8.11 32.42
N TYR A 106 16.73 7.41 31.67
CA TYR A 106 17.09 6.26 30.83
C TYR A 106 16.51 6.48 29.48
N GLU A 107 17.27 6.19 28.42
CA GLU A 107 16.83 6.41 27.04
C GLU A 107 17.08 5.17 26.21
N ASP A 108 16.16 4.94 25.29
CA ASP A 108 16.32 3.94 24.24
C ASP A 108 15.65 4.42 22.94
N VAL A 109 16.13 3.90 21.83
CA VAL A 109 15.75 4.33 20.48
C VAL A 109 15.30 3.13 19.67
N ILE A 110 14.18 3.31 18.98
CA ILE A 110 13.67 2.36 17.99
C ILE A 110 13.52 3.04 16.64
N THR A 111 13.80 2.30 15.57
CA THR A 111 13.63 2.79 14.20
C THR A 111 12.55 2.00 13.51
N VAL A 112 11.63 2.70 12.88
CA VAL A 112 10.55 2.16 12.07
C VAL A 112 10.85 2.43 10.60
N GLU A 113 10.62 1.43 9.75
CA GLU A 113 10.86 1.50 8.31
C GLU A 113 9.53 1.40 7.55
N ASP A 114 9.31 2.28 6.58
CA ASP A 114 8.27 2.10 5.58
C ASP A 114 8.84 1.32 4.38
N LYS A 115 8.19 0.23 4.02
CA LYS A 115 8.49 -0.54 2.82
C LYS A 115 7.40 -0.34 1.79
N SER A 116 7.76 0.24 0.68
CA SER A 116 6.88 0.25 -0.48
C SER A 116 6.75 -1.16 -1.03
N ASP A 117 5.52 -1.61 -1.15
CA ASP A 117 5.21 -2.85 -1.86
C ASP A 117 4.99 -2.48 -3.33
N PRO A 118 5.82 -2.96 -4.26
CA PRO A 118 5.73 -2.53 -5.65
C PRO A 118 4.38 -2.94 -6.24
N TYR A 119 3.77 -2.02 -6.99
CA TYR A 119 2.65 -2.38 -7.85
C TYR A 119 3.15 -3.31 -8.96
N VAL A 120 2.46 -4.43 -9.16
CA VAL A 120 2.67 -5.35 -10.27
C VAL A 120 1.43 -5.29 -11.15
N SER A 121 1.62 -5.02 -12.43
CA SER A 121 0.55 -4.98 -13.41
C SER A 121 0.66 -6.13 -14.41
N GLU A 122 -0.49 -6.65 -14.82
CA GLU A 122 -0.63 -7.67 -15.84
C GLU A 122 -1.69 -7.22 -16.84
N MET A 123 -1.36 -7.22 -18.14
CA MET A 123 -2.29 -6.93 -19.20
C MET A 123 -2.86 -8.22 -19.76
N LEU A 124 -4.17 -8.31 -19.83
CA LEU A 124 -4.94 -9.42 -20.34
C LEU A 124 -5.88 -8.94 -21.46
N SER A 125 -6.41 -9.86 -22.26
CA SER A 125 -7.34 -9.51 -23.33
C SER A 125 -8.39 -10.60 -23.52
N ILE A 126 -9.65 -10.20 -23.55
CA ILE A 126 -10.75 -11.03 -24.06
C ILE A 126 -10.75 -10.94 -25.59
N GLY A 127 -10.82 -12.09 -26.24
CA GLY A 127 -10.65 -12.22 -27.69
C GLY A 127 -9.20 -12.43 -28.14
N GLY A 128 -8.26 -12.44 -27.16
CA GLY A 128 -6.84 -12.65 -27.42
C GLY A 128 -6.09 -11.41 -27.88
N PHE A 129 -4.95 -11.60 -28.52
CA PHE A 129 -4.04 -10.54 -28.97
C PHE A 129 -3.94 -10.45 -30.50
N THR A 130 -4.89 -11.05 -31.22
CA THR A 130 -4.90 -11.05 -32.66
C THR A 130 -6.29 -10.77 -33.19
N VAL A 131 -6.41 -9.76 -34.05
CA VAL A 131 -7.62 -9.44 -34.79
C VAL A 131 -7.44 -9.95 -36.23
N LYS A 132 -8.39 -10.72 -36.72
CA LYS A 132 -8.32 -11.31 -38.08
C LYS A 132 -9.19 -10.54 -39.09
N ASN A 133 -8.65 -10.33 -40.31
CA ASN A 133 -9.37 -9.78 -41.42
C ASN A 133 -10.02 -8.39 -41.18
N ASN A 134 -9.45 -7.58 -40.36
CA ASN A 134 -9.98 -6.25 -39.97
C ASN A 134 -11.44 -6.31 -39.50
N LEU A 135 -11.84 -7.39 -38.85
CA LEU A 135 -13.18 -7.57 -38.32
C LEU A 135 -13.19 -7.71 -36.82
N GLY A 136 -14.13 -7.03 -36.20
CA GLY A 136 -14.32 -7.07 -34.74
C GLY A 136 -13.29 -6.25 -33.95
N GLY A 137 -12.96 -6.74 -32.80
CA GLY A 137 -12.01 -6.15 -31.88
C GLY A 137 -11.74 -7.07 -30.69
N VAL A 138 -10.89 -6.62 -29.80
CA VAL A 138 -10.54 -7.30 -28.58
C VAL A 138 -10.78 -6.36 -27.38
N VAL A 139 -10.84 -6.93 -26.19
CA VAL A 139 -11.07 -6.16 -24.96
C VAL A 139 -9.86 -6.32 -24.03
N PRO A 140 -8.84 -5.48 -24.18
CA PRO A 140 -7.73 -5.42 -23.23
C PRO A 140 -8.19 -4.88 -21.88
N TYR A 141 -7.61 -5.42 -20.83
CA TYR A 141 -7.77 -4.91 -19.47
C TYR A 141 -6.51 -5.14 -18.63
N VAL A 142 -6.37 -4.38 -17.56
CA VAL A 142 -5.21 -4.47 -16.68
C VAL A 142 -5.63 -4.94 -15.31
N ILE A 143 -4.88 -5.88 -14.75
CA ILE A 143 -4.94 -6.25 -13.35
C ILE A 143 -3.73 -5.65 -12.65
N VAL A 144 -3.98 -4.88 -11.60
CA VAL A 144 -2.93 -4.29 -10.76
C VAL A 144 -3.00 -4.93 -9.39
N ARG A 145 -1.86 -5.35 -8.87
CA ARG A 145 -1.74 -5.94 -7.54
C ARG A 145 -0.68 -5.24 -6.72
N THR A 146 -0.95 -5.10 -5.44
CA THR A 146 0.02 -4.74 -4.42
C THR A 146 -0.19 -5.68 -3.24
N ASN A 147 0.89 -6.18 -2.63
CA ASN A 147 0.84 -7.16 -1.55
C ASN A 147 -0.07 -8.37 -1.88
N GLN A 148 0.04 -8.89 -3.10
CA GLN A 148 -0.78 -9.99 -3.65
C GLN A 148 -2.30 -9.71 -3.68
N LYS A 149 -2.74 -8.52 -3.34
CA LYS A 149 -4.13 -8.10 -3.45
C LYS A 149 -4.34 -7.30 -4.73
N GLU A 150 -5.46 -7.54 -5.38
CA GLU A 150 -5.88 -6.76 -6.53
C GLU A 150 -6.35 -5.38 -6.09
N VAL A 151 -5.84 -4.35 -6.77
CA VAL A 151 -6.28 -2.97 -6.65
C VAL A 151 -7.32 -2.72 -7.72
N ASP A 152 -8.45 -2.12 -7.37
CA ASP A 152 -9.57 -1.94 -8.28
C ASP A 152 -9.97 -3.25 -8.98
N PRO A 153 -10.42 -4.31 -8.28
CA PRO A 153 -10.77 -5.57 -8.91
C PRO A 153 -11.90 -5.38 -9.92
N LEU A 154 -11.92 -6.20 -10.99
CA LEU A 154 -13.06 -6.20 -11.91
C LEU A 154 -14.35 -6.47 -11.15
N LEU A 155 -15.35 -5.60 -11.34
CA LEU A 155 -16.62 -5.70 -10.63
C LEU A 155 -17.51 -6.85 -11.15
N GLY A 156 -17.25 -7.33 -12.38
CA GLY A 156 -18.01 -8.41 -12.99
C GLY A 156 -17.32 -9.05 -14.19
N SER A 157 -18.00 -9.96 -14.85
CA SER A 157 -17.51 -10.62 -16.07
C SER A 157 -17.46 -9.64 -17.24
N ILE A 158 -16.55 -9.92 -18.19
CA ILE A 158 -16.46 -9.22 -19.49
C ILE A 158 -17.00 -10.15 -20.57
N SER A 159 -18.10 -9.81 -21.22
CA SER A 159 -18.74 -10.65 -22.26
C SER A 159 -19.75 -9.87 -23.09
N GLU A 160 -20.09 -10.42 -24.26
CA GLU A 160 -21.16 -9.87 -25.13
C GLU A 160 -22.55 -10.16 -24.55
N THR A 161 -22.70 -11.29 -23.89
CA THR A 161 -23.97 -11.72 -23.32
C THR A 161 -24.04 -11.48 -21.84
N ALA A 162 -25.14 -10.91 -21.40
CA ALA A 162 -25.38 -10.65 -19.99
C ALA A 162 -25.36 -11.94 -19.16
N PRO A 163 -24.84 -11.89 -17.91
CA PRO A 163 -24.89 -13.02 -16.99
C PRO A 163 -26.30 -13.55 -16.80
N SER A 164 -26.44 -14.87 -16.75
CA SER A 164 -27.72 -15.53 -16.42
C SER A 164 -27.96 -15.46 -14.91
N ASN A 165 -29.23 -15.22 -14.51
CA ASN A 165 -29.63 -15.13 -13.12
C ASN A 165 -28.90 -14.07 -12.28
N PRO A 166 -28.82 -12.82 -12.73
CA PRO A 166 -28.17 -11.76 -11.98
C PRO A 166 -28.96 -11.43 -10.73
N LYS A 167 -28.24 -10.99 -9.70
CA LYS A 167 -28.81 -10.44 -8.46
C LYS A 167 -28.72 -8.92 -8.48
N GLU A 168 -29.63 -8.27 -7.75
CA GLU A 168 -29.54 -6.82 -7.57
C GLU A 168 -28.15 -6.42 -7.03
N GLY A 169 -27.53 -5.44 -7.70
CA GLY A 169 -26.19 -4.98 -7.38
C GLY A 169 -25.07 -5.63 -8.18
N ASP A 170 -25.33 -6.72 -8.93
CA ASP A 170 -24.32 -7.34 -9.77
C ASP A 170 -23.88 -6.41 -10.90
N PHE A 171 -22.62 -6.59 -11.31
CA PHE A 171 -22.00 -5.85 -12.39
C PHE A 171 -21.59 -6.75 -13.55
N TRP A 172 -21.50 -6.16 -14.74
CA TRP A 172 -21.10 -6.82 -15.97
C TRP A 172 -20.51 -5.80 -16.95
N TYR A 173 -19.36 -6.10 -17.53
CA TYR A 173 -18.79 -5.31 -18.62
C TYR A 173 -19.35 -5.83 -19.94
N GLN A 174 -20.32 -5.11 -20.48
CA GLN A 174 -20.94 -5.42 -21.75
C GLN A 174 -20.02 -5.08 -22.89
N VAL A 175 -19.67 -6.07 -23.70
CA VAL A 175 -18.92 -5.89 -24.96
C VAL A 175 -19.91 -5.72 -26.10
N ASP A 176 -19.83 -4.62 -26.81
CA ASP A 176 -20.58 -4.37 -28.05
C ASP A 176 -19.60 -4.22 -29.22
N HIS A 177 -19.47 -5.28 -30.01
CA HIS A 177 -18.60 -5.28 -31.19
C HIS A 177 -19.12 -4.37 -32.30
N SER A 178 -20.42 -4.15 -32.38
CA SER A 178 -21.02 -3.28 -33.40
C SER A 178 -20.82 -1.80 -33.07
N GLY A 179 -20.97 -1.45 -31.82
CA GLY A 179 -20.70 -0.11 -31.29
C GLY A 179 -19.21 0.12 -30.95
N GLN A 180 -18.38 -0.92 -31.01
CA GLN A 180 -16.95 -0.87 -30.66
C GLN A 180 -16.70 -0.31 -29.26
N THR A 181 -17.52 -0.75 -28.29
CA THR A 181 -17.50 -0.27 -26.92
C THR A 181 -17.46 -1.38 -25.90
N VAL A 182 -16.97 -1.01 -24.71
CA VAL A 182 -17.17 -1.76 -23.47
C VAL A 182 -17.87 -0.82 -22.49
N THR A 183 -18.99 -1.27 -21.95
CA THR A 183 -19.78 -0.49 -20.99
C THR A 183 -19.97 -1.26 -19.69
N LEU A 184 -19.63 -0.64 -18.56
CA LEU A 184 -19.97 -1.21 -17.27
C LEU A 184 -21.47 -1.09 -17.04
N MET A 185 -22.11 -2.22 -16.76
CA MET A 185 -23.54 -2.33 -16.48
C MET A 185 -23.75 -2.77 -15.03
N LYS A 186 -24.77 -2.26 -14.38
CA LYS A 186 -25.22 -2.68 -13.05
C LYS A 186 -26.65 -3.18 -13.11
N TYR A 187 -26.94 -4.31 -12.46
CA TYR A 187 -28.28 -4.87 -12.40
C TYR A 187 -29.07 -4.25 -11.25
N SER A 188 -30.27 -3.71 -11.54
CA SER A 188 -31.18 -3.06 -10.57
C SER A 188 -32.13 -4.02 -9.85
N GLY A 189 -32.03 -5.32 -10.10
CA GLY A 189 -33.01 -6.33 -9.68
C GLY A 189 -34.05 -6.61 -10.77
N THR A 190 -34.20 -5.74 -11.77
CA THR A 190 -35.15 -5.89 -12.89
C THR A 190 -34.51 -5.69 -14.27
N ALA A 191 -33.51 -4.85 -14.38
CA ALA A 191 -32.83 -4.52 -15.64
C ALA A 191 -31.39 -4.13 -15.45
N TRP A 192 -30.59 -4.28 -16.52
CA TRP A 192 -29.24 -3.76 -16.62
C TRP A 192 -29.26 -2.30 -17.05
N ALA A 193 -28.47 -1.46 -16.40
CA ALA A 193 -28.27 -0.05 -16.74
C ALA A 193 -26.80 0.31 -16.71
N ALA A 194 -26.38 1.26 -17.54
CA ALA A 194 -25.02 1.76 -17.54
C ALA A 194 -24.63 2.32 -16.17
N ALA A 195 -23.43 2.01 -15.72
CA ALA A 195 -22.90 2.42 -14.42
C ALA A 195 -21.50 3.02 -14.58
N THR A 196 -21.07 3.76 -13.57
CA THR A 196 -19.70 4.29 -13.49
C THR A 196 -18.94 3.53 -12.42
N GLU A 197 -17.74 3.07 -12.74
CA GLU A 197 -16.81 2.49 -11.79
C GLU A 197 -16.07 3.60 -11.05
N LYS A 198 -15.97 3.49 -9.73
CA LYS A 198 -15.07 4.33 -8.95
C LYS A 198 -13.75 3.57 -8.80
N GLN A 199 -12.75 3.99 -9.53
CA GLN A 199 -11.40 3.45 -9.45
C GLN A 199 -10.54 4.29 -8.50
N SER A 200 -9.60 3.66 -7.82
CA SER A 200 -8.59 4.32 -6.98
C SER A 200 -7.34 4.70 -7.78
N LEU A 201 -7.15 4.06 -8.94
CA LEU A 201 -6.06 4.32 -9.87
C LEU A 201 -6.62 4.89 -11.19
N THR A 202 -5.79 5.67 -11.87
CA THR A 202 -6.04 6.17 -13.23
C THR A 202 -5.36 5.26 -14.23
N TYR A 203 -6.08 4.85 -15.27
CA TYR A 203 -5.59 3.97 -16.33
C TYR A 203 -5.64 4.74 -17.66
N THR A 204 -4.48 4.96 -18.27
CA THR A 204 -4.36 5.65 -19.57
C THR A 204 -3.63 4.75 -20.55
N TRP A 205 -4.26 4.50 -21.69
CA TRP A 205 -3.77 3.61 -22.72
C TRP A 205 -3.19 4.37 -23.89
N TYR A 206 -2.01 3.95 -24.31
CA TYR A 206 -1.27 4.47 -25.45
C TYR A 206 -0.92 3.31 -26.37
N ALA A 207 -0.60 3.64 -27.60
CA ALA A 207 -0.19 2.65 -28.58
C ALA A 207 1.02 3.13 -29.40
N GLN A 208 1.78 2.16 -29.90
CA GLN A 208 2.85 2.37 -30.88
C GLN A 208 2.56 1.49 -32.10
N ASP A 209 2.87 2.03 -33.28
CA ASP A 209 2.82 1.30 -34.54
C ASP A 209 3.94 0.25 -34.63
N LYS A 210 3.98 -0.49 -35.77
CA LYS A 210 5.00 -1.52 -36.06
C LYS A 210 6.44 -0.98 -36.06
N ASP A 211 6.64 0.32 -36.26
CA ASP A 211 7.94 0.97 -36.35
C ASP A 211 8.34 1.64 -35.01
N GLY A 212 7.47 1.53 -33.99
CA GLY A 212 7.69 2.07 -32.65
C GLY A 212 7.33 3.56 -32.50
N HIS A 213 6.67 4.15 -33.50
CA HIS A 213 6.17 5.51 -33.39
C HIS A 213 4.85 5.55 -32.60
N ALA A 214 4.63 6.64 -31.86
CA ALA A 214 3.35 6.84 -31.18
C ALA A 214 2.19 6.88 -32.19
N ALA A 215 1.20 6.03 -31.98
CA ALA A 215 -0.05 6.05 -32.74
C ALA A 215 -0.99 7.12 -32.15
N GLU A 216 -1.89 7.66 -32.98
CA GLU A 216 -2.98 8.53 -32.52
C GLU A 216 -4.04 7.67 -31.79
N PHE A 217 -3.69 7.20 -30.60
CA PHE A 217 -4.51 6.35 -29.78
C PHE A 217 -4.34 6.71 -28.32
N GLU A 218 -5.42 7.14 -27.69
CA GLU A 218 -5.50 7.35 -26.26
C GLU A 218 -6.88 6.92 -25.77
N LYS A 219 -6.91 6.03 -24.79
CA LYS A 219 -8.15 5.58 -24.14
C LYS A 219 -7.94 5.57 -22.63
N THR A 220 -8.99 5.69 -21.86
CA THR A 220 -8.95 5.67 -20.41
C THR A 220 -9.85 4.60 -19.84
N GLY A 221 -9.54 4.17 -18.62
CA GLY A 221 -10.28 3.13 -17.90
C GLY A 221 -9.55 1.79 -17.85
N LYS A 222 -9.89 0.99 -16.86
CA LYS A 222 -9.26 -0.31 -16.60
C LYS A 222 -9.51 -1.34 -17.71
N VAL A 223 -10.66 -1.25 -18.36
CA VAL A 223 -11.12 -2.11 -19.45
C VAL A 223 -11.44 -1.23 -20.65
N ILE A 224 -10.88 -1.54 -21.81
CA ILE A 224 -11.13 -0.78 -23.04
C ILE A 224 -11.53 -1.72 -24.19
N TYR A 225 -12.15 -1.16 -25.22
CA TYR A 225 -12.34 -1.83 -26.51
C TYR A 225 -11.25 -1.38 -27.47
N LEU A 226 -10.56 -2.32 -28.08
CA LEU A 226 -9.59 -2.10 -29.16
C LEU A 226 -10.19 -2.66 -30.45
N SER A 227 -10.54 -1.80 -31.38
CA SER A 227 -11.15 -2.21 -32.65
C SER A 227 -10.09 -2.63 -33.68
N ALA A 228 -10.52 -3.38 -34.68
CA ALA A 228 -9.65 -3.71 -35.80
C ALA A 228 -9.18 -2.47 -36.58
N ALA A 229 -9.96 -1.37 -36.53
CA ALA A 229 -9.60 -0.11 -37.18
C ALA A 229 -8.49 0.65 -36.43
N ASP A 230 -8.32 0.38 -35.13
CA ASP A 230 -7.22 0.97 -34.33
C ASP A 230 -5.86 0.31 -34.65
N ILE A 231 -5.85 -0.80 -35.42
CA ILE A 231 -4.66 -1.63 -35.66
C ILE A 231 -4.28 -1.60 -37.14
N ASP A 232 -3.19 -0.93 -37.47
CA ASP A 232 -2.55 -1.03 -38.79
C ASP A 232 -1.38 -2.04 -38.72
N SER A 233 -1.66 -3.29 -39.08
CA SER A 233 -0.76 -4.44 -39.10
C SER A 233 -0.32 -4.96 -37.70
N ILE A 234 0.45 -4.22 -36.94
CA ILE A 234 0.89 -4.53 -35.57
C ILE A 234 0.76 -3.28 -34.71
N LEU A 235 0.20 -3.46 -33.54
CA LEU A 235 0.08 -2.40 -32.53
C LEU A 235 0.68 -2.89 -31.21
N THR A 236 1.60 -2.13 -30.67
CA THR A 236 2.08 -2.33 -29.29
C THR A 236 1.25 -1.46 -28.36
N LEU A 237 0.54 -2.09 -27.43
CA LEU A 237 -0.33 -1.40 -26.47
C LEU A 237 0.39 -1.24 -25.13
N GLN A 238 0.28 -0.06 -24.54
CA GLN A 238 0.79 0.28 -23.21
C GLN A 238 -0.34 0.85 -22.39
N CYS A 239 -0.40 0.50 -21.12
CA CYS A 239 -1.28 1.13 -20.15
C CYS A 239 -0.45 1.72 -19.01
N ASP A 240 -0.50 3.03 -18.86
CA ASP A 240 0.08 3.75 -17.73
C ASP A 240 -0.94 3.76 -16.59
N VAL A 241 -0.50 3.36 -15.40
CA VAL A 241 -1.32 3.30 -14.20
C VAL A 241 -0.72 4.26 -13.18
N SER A 242 -1.54 5.20 -12.70
CA SER A 242 -1.13 6.21 -11.70
C SER A 242 -2.20 6.44 -10.63
N ASN A 243 -1.77 7.01 -9.50
CA ASN A 243 -2.65 7.49 -8.44
C ASN A 243 -3.19 8.87 -8.74
#